data_5db15cb74c037567a490872abfde2c53
#
_entry.id   5db15cb74c037567a490872abfde2c53
#
_cell.length_a   1.000
_cell.length_b   1.000
_cell.length_c   1.000
_cell.angle_alpha   90.00
_cell.angle_beta   90.00
_cell.angle_gamma   90.00
#
_symmetry.space_group_name_H-M   'P 1'
#
loop_
_entity.id
_entity.type
_entity.pdbx_description
1 polymer ?
#
loop_
_entity_poly.entity_id
_entity_poly.type
_entity_poly.pdbx_seq_one_letter_code
_entity_poly.pdbx_strand_id
1 'polypeptide(L)'
;DPIVLPSVTGTLAGRWRRDALFLERGIFLAEAPAHAAKVQFAIDIPLSKGSLSPLAMRLSAAVVDAPLAIGDAYLPYRMPARSYEWLQTALTVGHIDEAIFLWHGGFKPYGDAGQTMQLAAELSDVSLNYQSGWPTAVISGGQLRIDDTQIAVRSPDPTVAGTTFEHVAVNMALAPGTAPLTIQAVSPNNAVDIQDTLAQLPALAFAEPVLNDLQIAGDADTELRIAFDL
;
A
#
# COMPACT_ATOMS: atom_id res chain seq x y z
N ASP A 1 -15.80 8.39 -7.49
CA ASP A 1 -15.99 9.66 -8.20
C ASP A 1 -14.80 9.94 -9.10
N PRO A 2 -15.00 10.59 -10.27
CA PRO A 2 -13.87 10.92 -11.12
C PRO A 2 -12.96 11.97 -10.46
N ILE A 3 -11.65 11.79 -10.60
CA ILE A 3 -10.67 12.79 -10.16
C ILE A 3 -10.78 13.98 -11.09
N VAL A 4 -11.05 15.16 -10.53
CA VAL A 4 -11.04 16.42 -11.27
C VAL A 4 -9.68 17.07 -11.11
N LEU A 5 -8.93 17.14 -12.19
CA LEU A 5 -7.62 17.81 -12.24
C LEU A 5 -7.82 19.20 -12.87
N PRO A 6 -7.63 20.29 -12.13
CA PRO A 6 -7.86 21.64 -12.63
C PRO A 6 -6.85 22.06 -13.70
N SER A 7 -5.65 21.50 -13.68
CA SER A 7 -4.62 21.76 -14.69
C SER A 7 -3.88 20.48 -15.03
N VAL A 8 -3.77 20.20 -16.34
CA VAL A 8 -2.93 19.12 -16.87
C VAL A 8 -2.11 19.67 -18.03
N THR A 9 -0.80 19.60 -17.91
CA THR A 9 0.13 19.94 -18.99
C THR A 9 0.93 18.73 -19.40
N GLY A 10 1.26 18.58 -20.67
CA GLY A 10 2.02 17.42 -21.08
C GLY A 10 2.49 17.43 -22.52
N THR A 11 3.29 16.42 -22.84
CA THR A 11 3.78 16.15 -24.19
C THR A 11 3.51 14.70 -24.53
N LEU A 12 3.18 14.45 -25.79
CA LEU A 12 2.96 13.12 -26.34
C LEU A 12 3.77 12.98 -27.63
N ALA A 13 4.59 11.92 -27.71
CA ALA A 13 5.28 11.53 -28.91
C ALA A 13 4.85 10.13 -29.33
N GLY A 14 4.58 9.93 -30.59
CA GLY A 14 4.15 8.64 -31.10
C GLY A 14 4.55 8.41 -32.54
N ARG A 15 4.49 7.14 -32.95
CA ARG A 15 4.80 6.67 -34.29
C ARG A 15 3.70 5.73 -34.75
N TRP A 16 3.20 5.98 -35.95
CA TRP A 16 2.22 5.11 -36.59
C TRP A 16 2.95 4.11 -37.52
N ARG A 17 2.60 2.84 -37.42
CA ARG A 17 2.88 1.81 -38.41
C ARG A 17 1.57 1.25 -38.95
N ARG A 18 1.66 0.49 -40.04
CA ARG A 18 0.48 -0.02 -40.75
C ARG A 18 -0.47 -0.83 -39.88
N ASP A 19 0.05 -1.52 -38.86
CA ASP A 19 -0.62 -2.48 -37.99
C ASP A 19 -0.62 -2.08 -36.51
N ALA A 20 0.07 -1.00 -36.14
CA ALA A 20 0.18 -0.57 -34.75
C ALA A 20 0.43 0.92 -34.60
N LEU A 21 -0.10 1.50 -33.51
CA LEU A 21 0.25 2.83 -33.00
C LEU A 21 1.15 2.67 -31.78
N PHE A 22 2.32 3.25 -31.84
CA PHE A 22 3.27 3.29 -30.76
C PHE A 22 3.26 4.69 -30.14
N LEU A 23 2.76 4.82 -28.93
CA LEU A 23 2.96 6.00 -28.10
C LEU A 23 4.26 5.79 -27.34
N GLU A 24 5.35 6.34 -27.87
CA GLU A 24 6.69 6.08 -27.38
C GLU A 24 7.00 6.78 -26.07
N ARG A 25 6.38 7.94 -25.89
CA ARG A 25 6.55 8.77 -24.69
C ARG A 25 5.36 9.70 -24.49
N GLY A 26 4.65 9.52 -23.39
CA GLY A 26 3.73 10.49 -22.84
C GLY A 26 4.26 10.99 -21.50
N ILE A 27 4.28 12.28 -21.26
CA ILE A 27 4.60 12.88 -19.97
C ILE A 27 3.51 13.91 -19.68
N PHE A 28 2.85 13.73 -18.55
CA PHE A 28 1.82 14.65 -18.08
C PHE A 28 2.13 15.07 -16.65
N LEU A 29 1.95 16.35 -16.38
CA LEU A 29 1.99 16.96 -15.06
C LEU A 29 0.59 17.42 -14.74
N ALA A 30 0.08 16.99 -13.60
CA ALA A 30 -1.21 17.41 -13.08
C ALA A 30 -0.99 18.15 -11.76
N GLU A 31 -1.60 19.30 -11.63
CA GLU A 31 -1.59 20.08 -10.40
C GLU A 31 -3.03 20.16 -9.86
N ALA A 32 -3.19 19.77 -8.62
CA ALA A 32 -4.43 19.90 -7.87
C ALA A 32 -4.18 20.75 -6.61
N PRO A 33 -5.21 21.30 -5.96
CA PRO A 33 -5.04 22.13 -4.78
C PRO A 33 -4.33 21.45 -3.61
N ALA A 34 -4.39 20.11 -3.55
CA ALA A 34 -3.87 19.33 -2.44
C ALA A 34 -2.67 18.45 -2.81
N HIS A 35 -2.29 18.34 -4.08
CA HIS A 35 -1.18 17.48 -4.50
C HIS A 35 -0.70 17.78 -5.91
N ALA A 36 0.51 17.35 -6.24
CA ALA A 36 1.04 17.32 -7.59
C ALA A 36 1.28 15.88 -8.05
N ALA A 37 0.95 15.58 -9.30
CA ALA A 37 1.16 14.27 -9.89
C ALA A 37 1.90 14.37 -11.23
N LYS A 38 2.85 13.44 -11.44
CA LYS A 38 3.56 13.28 -12.71
C LYS A 38 3.31 11.88 -13.23
N VAL A 39 2.86 11.79 -14.48
CA VAL A 39 2.61 10.51 -15.16
C VAL A 39 3.48 10.42 -16.40
N GLN A 40 4.18 9.31 -16.56
CA GLN A 40 4.93 8.95 -17.76
C GLN A 40 4.44 7.59 -18.26
N PHE A 41 4.21 7.47 -19.57
CA PHE A 41 3.80 6.20 -20.14
C PHE A 41 4.33 6.00 -21.56
N ALA A 42 4.38 4.73 -21.96
CA ALA A 42 4.51 4.29 -23.33
C ALA A 42 3.50 3.16 -23.59
N ILE A 43 2.82 3.18 -24.72
CA ILE A 43 1.77 2.21 -25.06
C ILE A 43 1.97 1.73 -26.50
N ASP A 44 1.94 0.41 -26.67
CA ASP A 44 1.92 -0.25 -27.96
C ASP A 44 0.49 -0.73 -28.25
N ILE A 45 -0.20 -0.09 -29.19
CA ILE A 45 -1.60 -0.34 -29.52
C ILE A 45 -1.69 -1.09 -30.85
N PRO A 46 -2.10 -2.36 -30.88
CA PRO A 46 -2.37 -3.10 -32.12
C PRO A 46 -3.62 -2.53 -32.80
N LEU A 47 -3.55 -2.27 -34.12
CA LEU A 47 -4.65 -1.68 -34.89
C LEU A 47 -5.40 -2.73 -35.75
N SER A 48 -4.89 -3.93 -35.86
CA SER A 48 -5.51 -5.01 -36.64
C SER A 48 -5.78 -6.25 -35.79
N LYS A 49 -6.91 -6.94 -36.09
CA LYS A 49 -7.17 -8.27 -35.52
C LYS A 49 -6.11 -9.23 -36.06
N GLY A 50 -5.38 -9.88 -35.16
CA GLY A 50 -4.30 -10.80 -35.50
C GLY A 50 -2.91 -10.16 -35.53
N SER A 51 -2.75 -8.90 -35.11
CA SER A 51 -1.43 -8.33 -34.83
C SER A 51 -0.69 -9.20 -33.82
N LEU A 52 0.57 -9.52 -34.12
CA LEU A 52 1.45 -10.25 -33.21
C LEU A 52 1.93 -9.39 -32.02
N SER A 53 1.68 -8.09 -32.06
CA SER A 53 2.03 -7.19 -30.97
C SER A 53 0.88 -7.15 -29.96
N PRO A 54 1.04 -7.65 -28.75
CA PRO A 54 0.05 -7.50 -27.69
C PRO A 54 -0.10 -6.02 -27.31
N LEU A 55 -1.30 -5.63 -26.87
CA LEU A 55 -1.45 -4.33 -26.21
C LEU A 55 -0.61 -4.34 -24.95
N ALA A 56 0.43 -3.54 -24.92
CA ALA A 56 1.36 -3.44 -23.80
C ALA A 56 1.59 -1.98 -23.39
N MET A 57 1.71 -1.76 -22.10
CA MET A 57 1.95 -0.44 -21.53
C MET A 57 3.10 -0.48 -20.53
N ARG A 58 3.87 0.60 -20.53
CA ARG A 58 4.78 0.97 -19.47
C ARG A 58 4.26 2.26 -18.87
N LEU A 59 4.03 2.27 -17.58
CA LEU A 59 3.51 3.42 -16.85
C LEU A 59 4.41 3.67 -15.63
N SER A 60 4.77 4.90 -15.43
CA SER A 60 5.32 5.42 -14.17
C SER A 60 4.47 6.61 -13.75
N ALA A 61 3.98 6.60 -12.53
CA ALA A 61 3.27 7.72 -11.94
C ALA A 61 3.93 8.06 -10.60
N ALA A 62 4.08 9.34 -10.33
CA ALA A 62 4.56 9.85 -9.06
C ALA A 62 3.59 10.89 -8.52
N VAL A 63 3.41 10.87 -7.21
CA VAL A 63 2.59 11.83 -6.46
C VAL A 63 3.44 12.35 -5.31
N VAL A 64 3.37 13.62 -5.02
CA VAL A 64 4.06 14.24 -3.89
C VAL A 64 3.10 15.13 -3.13
N ASP A 65 3.30 15.21 -1.82
CA ASP A 65 2.58 16.12 -0.90
C ASP A 65 1.05 15.95 -1.03
N ALA A 66 0.54 14.76 -0.70
CA ALA A 66 -0.85 14.41 -0.91
C ALA A 66 -1.50 13.80 0.35
N PRO A 67 -2.77 14.13 0.65
CA PRO A 67 -3.49 13.44 1.70
C PRO A 67 -3.68 11.96 1.35
N LEU A 68 -3.52 11.06 2.30
CA LEU A 68 -3.63 9.61 2.08
C LEU A 68 -5.00 9.19 1.55
N ALA A 69 -6.05 9.92 1.89
CA ALA A 69 -7.42 9.70 1.41
C ALA A 69 -7.57 9.74 -0.12
N ILE A 70 -6.63 10.37 -0.85
CA ILE A 70 -6.64 10.30 -2.34
C ILE A 70 -6.18 8.94 -2.88
N GLY A 71 -5.57 8.11 -2.03
CA GLY A 71 -5.04 6.80 -2.42
C GLY A 71 -6.08 5.91 -3.11
N ASP A 72 -7.35 5.98 -2.72
CA ASP A 72 -8.45 5.24 -3.34
C ASP A 72 -8.55 5.46 -4.85
N ALA A 73 -8.24 6.65 -5.31
CA ALA A 73 -8.28 7.02 -6.72
C ALA A 73 -7.07 6.49 -7.52
N TYR A 74 -5.97 6.16 -6.84
CA TYR A 74 -4.71 5.74 -7.46
C TYR A 74 -4.36 4.28 -7.20
N LEU A 75 -5.12 3.57 -6.36
CA LEU A 75 -4.91 2.14 -6.12
C LEU A 75 -5.11 1.33 -7.41
N PRO A 76 -4.26 0.35 -7.68
CA PRO A 76 -4.35 -0.44 -8.89
C PRO A 76 -5.67 -1.22 -8.98
N TYR A 77 -6.41 -1.03 -10.05
CA TYR A 77 -7.70 -1.67 -10.34
C TYR A 77 -7.68 -3.22 -10.30
N ARG A 78 -6.51 -3.85 -10.39
CA ARG A 78 -6.37 -5.32 -10.48
C ARG A 78 -5.84 -5.98 -9.22
N MET A 79 -5.92 -5.31 -8.10
CA MET A 79 -5.61 -5.90 -6.81
C MET A 79 -6.70 -6.93 -6.42
N PRO A 80 -6.38 -8.03 -5.71
CA PRO A 80 -7.40 -8.90 -5.12
C PRO A 80 -8.39 -8.09 -4.28
N ALA A 81 -9.69 -8.38 -4.40
CA ALA A 81 -10.74 -7.58 -3.78
C ALA A 81 -10.54 -7.40 -2.27
N ARG A 82 -10.17 -8.48 -1.55
CA ARG A 82 -9.90 -8.42 -0.10
C ARG A 82 -8.76 -7.49 0.25
N SER A 83 -7.68 -7.50 -0.54
CA SER A 83 -6.52 -6.63 -0.32
C SER A 83 -6.86 -5.17 -0.60
N TYR A 84 -7.70 -4.92 -1.61
CA TYR A 84 -8.21 -3.59 -1.93
C TYR A 84 -9.10 -3.06 -0.79
N GLU A 85 -10.07 -3.86 -0.34
CA GLU A 85 -10.97 -3.54 0.78
C GLU A 85 -10.18 -3.28 2.07
N TRP A 86 -9.16 -4.12 2.33
CA TRP A 86 -8.27 -3.92 3.48
C TRP A 86 -7.54 -2.59 3.41
N LEU A 87 -6.90 -2.25 2.28
CA LEU A 87 -6.20 -0.98 2.13
C LEU A 87 -7.11 0.23 2.31
N GLN A 88 -8.34 0.18 1.77
CA GLN A 88 -9.32 1.26 1.94
C GLN A 88 -9.74 1.48 3.39
N THR A 89 -9.78 0.42 4.19
CA THR A 89 -10.17 0.51 5.60
C THR A 89 -8.99 0.71 6.53
N ALA A 90 -7.82 0.21 6.15
CA ALA A 90 -6.63 0.26 6.99
C ALA A 90 -5.93 1.62 6.97
N LEU A 91 -5.86 2.28 5.80
CA LEU A 91 -5.09 3.52 5.59
C LEU A 91 -6.03 4.68 5.25
N THR A 92 -6.74 5.21 6.22
CA THR A 92 -7.77 6.25 5.99
C THR A 92 -7.32 7.67 6.33
N VAL A 93 -6.37 7.81 7.25
CA VAL A 93 -5.87 9.10 7.74
C VAL A 93 -4.36 9.10 7.62
N GLY A 94 -3.79 10.21 7.13
CA GLY A 94 -2.36 10.41 6.98
C GLY A 94 -2.00 11.22 5.75
N HIS A 95 -0.71 11.28 5.49
CA HIS A 95 -0.12 12.03 4.40
C HIS A 95 0.81 11.14 3.56
N ILE A 96 0.85 11.39 2.26
CA ILE A 96 1.79 10.80 1.31
C ILE A 96 2.85 11.87 1.03
N ASP A 97 4.05 11.69 1.55
CA ASP A 97 5.16 12.59 1.28
C ASP A 97 5.64 12.42 -0.16
N GLU A 98 5.82 11.18 -0.58
CA GLU A 98 6.12 10.79 -1.95
C GLU A 98 5.57 9.38 -2.23
N ALA A 99 5.00 9.18 -3.41
CA ALA A 99 4.63 7.85 -3.90
C ALA A 99 5.03 7.67 -5.36
N ILE A 100 5.53 6.48 -5.70
CA ILE A 100 5.91 6.08 -7.06
C ILE A 100 5.21 4.77 -7.40
N PHE A 101 4.46 4.79 -8.50
CA PHE A 101 3.81 3.63 -9.07
C PHE A 101 4.45 3.26 -10.41
N LEU A 102 4.74 1.99 -10.59
CA LEU A 102 5.28 1.42 -11.82
C LEU A 102 4.37 0.30 -12.32
N TRP A 103 4.09 0.33 -13.60
CA TRP A 103 3.38 -0.73 -14.31
C TRP A 103 4.12 -1.10 -15.59
N HIS A 104 4.25 -2.39 -15.83
CA HIS A 104 4.74 -2.92 -17.09
C HIS A 104 3.95 -4.17 -17.47
N GLY A 105 3.46 -4.26 -18.68
CA GLY A 105 2.84 -5.48 -19.17
C GLY A 105 1.68 -5.27 -20.14
N GLY A 106 1.05 -6.37 -20.50
CA GLY A 106 -0.08 -6.42 -21.40
C GLY A 106 -1.42 -6.22 -20.69
N PHE A 107 -2.47 -6.02 -21.50
CA PHE A 107 -3.84 -5.96 -21.02
C PHE A 107 -4.61 -7.18 -21.52
N LYS A 108 -5.15 -7.99 -20.61
CA LYS A 108 -6.11 -9.03 -21.01
C LYS A 108 -7.39 -8.36 -21.57
N PRO A 109 -7.98 -8.87 -22.64
CA PRO A 109 -7.73 -10.15 -23.34
C PRO A 109 -6.74 -10.08 -24.51
N TYR A 110 -5.93 -9.02 -24.65
CA TYR A 110 -5.12 -8.73 -25.83
C TYR A 110 -3.74 -9.42 -25.85
N GLY A 111 -3.53 -10.41 -25.02
CA GLY A 111 -2.30 -11.20 -24.98
C GLY A 111 -1.83 -11.49 -23.55
N ASP A 112 -0.93 -12.45 -23.43
CA ASP A 112 -0.40 -12.94 -22.15
C ASP A 112 1.03 -12.41 -21.92
N ALA A 113 1.29 -11.16 -22.27
CA ALA A 113 2.49 -10.49 -21.84
C ALA A 113 2.42 -10.36 -20.30
N GLY A 114 3.38 -10.90 -19.60
CA GLY A 114 3.46 -10.81 -18.15
C GLY A 114 3.19 -9.38 -17.65
N GLN A 115 2.57 -9.26 -16.51
CA GLN A 115 2.29 -7.96 -15.88
C GLN A 115 3.13 -7.85 -14.63
N THR A 116 3.74 -6.70 -14.41
CA THR A 116 4.41 -6.35 -13.18
C THR A 116 3.87 -5.01 -12.67
N MET A 117 3.64 -4.94 -11.37
CA MET A 117 3.15 -3.76 -10.67
C MET A 117 3.99 -3.52 -9.43
N GLN A 118 4.39 -2.29 -9.21
CA GLN A 118 5.11 -1.89 -8.01
C GLN A 118 4.60 -0.53 -7.56
N LEU A 119 4.39 -0.39 -6.25
CA LEU A 119 4.11 0.87 -5.58
C LEU A 119 5.07 1.00 -4.40
N ALA A 120 5.72 2.13 -4.28
CA ALA A 120 6.45 2.54 -3.10
C ALA A 120 5.95 3.90 -2.65
N ALA A 121 5.69 4.07 -1.37
CA ALA A 121 5.28 5.34 -0.79
C ALA A 121 5.95 5.58 0.56
N GLU A 122 6.36 6.82 0.77
CA GLU A 122 6.74 7.36 2.08
C GLU A 122 5.50 8.04 2.65
N LEU A 123 5.20 7.73 3.90
CA LEU A 123 3.98 8.16 4.57
C LEU A 123 4.32 8.85 5.88
N SER A 124 3.52 9.84 6.25
CA SER A 124 3.60 10.51 7.54
C SER A 124 2.22 10.68 8.19
N ASP A 125 2.18 10.80 9.51
CA ASP A 125 0.99 11.02 10.33
C ASP A 125 -0.15 10.02 10.06
N VAL A 126 0.20 8.74 9.86
CA VAL A 126 -0.76 7.69 9.47
C VAL A 126 -1.45 7.08 10.67
N SER A 127 -2.77 6.93 10.56
CA SER A 127 -3.56 6.06 11.42
C SER A 127 -3.86 4.77 10.68
N LEU A 128 -3.28 3.66 11.14
CA LEU A 128 -3.41 2.34 10.52
C LEU A 128 -4.39 1.47 11.30
N ASN A 129 -5.54 1.16 10.68
CA ASN A 129 -6.55 0.24 11.20
C ASN A 129 -6.34 -1.14 10.59
N TYR A 130 -5.36 -1.88 11.06
CA TYR A 130 -4.93 -3.15 10.45
C TYR A 130 -5.92 -4.30 10.62
N GLN A 131 -6.82 -4.23 11.61
CA GLN A 131 -7.86 -5.23 11.84
C GLN A 131 -9.05 -4.60 12.58
N SER A 132 -10.26 -4.99 12.21
CA SER A 132 -11.49 -4.51 12.86
C SER A 132 -11.53 -4.90 14.34
N GLY A 133 -11.83 -3.92 15.21
CA GLY A 133 -11.89 -4.11 16.66
C GLY A 133 -10.53 -4.11 17.37
N TRP A 134 -9.43 -3.99 16.64
CA TRP A 134 -8.09 -3.88 17.22
C TRP A 134 -7.71 -2.42 17.45
N PRO A 135 -6.81 -2.12 18.40
CA PRO A 135 -6.31 -0.78 18.60
C PRO A 135 -5.67 -0.23 17.33
N THR A 136 -5.97 1.02 16.98
CA THR A 136 -5.35 1.71 15.85
C THR A 136 -3.86 1.92 16.12
N ALA A 137 -3.02 1.63 15.14
CA ALA A 137 -1.62 2.01 15.18
C ALA A 137 -1.46 3.45 14.66
N VAL A 138 -0.79 4.29 15.41
CA VAL A 138 -0.41 5.65 15.01
C VAL A 138 1.05 5.63 14.58
N ILE A 139 1.31 6.12 13.39
CA ILE A 139 2.60 6.07 12.72
C ILE A 139 3.03 7.50 12.38
N SER A 140 4.12 7.98 12.96
CA SER A 140 4.68 9.30 12.65
C SER A 140 5.36 9.32 11.28
N GLY A 141 6.01 8.22 10.91
CA GLY A 141 6.62 8.00 9.60
C GLY A 141 6.63 6.53 9.22
N GLY A 142 6.46 6.24 7.93
CA GLY A 142 6.42 4.85 7.47
C GLY A 142 6.57 4.70 5.97
N GLN A 143 6.84 3.46 5.57
CA GLN A 143 6.97 3.06 4.18
C GLN A 143 5.88 2.04 3.83
N LEU A 144 5.17 2.29 2.75
CA LEU A 144 4.29 1.31 2.10
C LEU A 144 4.97 0.81 0.82
N ARG A 145 5.01 -0.50 0.65
CA ARG A 145 5.43 -1.16 -0.59
C ARG A 145 4.38 -2.17 -1.02
N ILE A 146 4.04 -2.12 -2.29
CA ILE A 146 3.15 -3.10 -2.92
C ILE A 146 3.86 -3.60 -4.17
N ASP A 147 3.90 -4.90 -4.36
CA ASP A 147 4.32 -5.53 -5.61
C ASP A 147 3.31 -6.61 -6.03
N ASP A 148 3.61 -7.35 -7.08
CA ASP A 148 2.72 -8.40 -7.60
C ASP A 148 2.42 -9.51 -6.58
N THR A 149 3.21 -9.63 -5.52
CA THR A 149 3.19 -10.75 -4.59
C THR A 149 2.82 -10.39 -3.16
N GLN A 150 3.02 -9.13 -2.77
CA GLN A 150 2.84 -8.72 -1.38
C GLN A 150 2.55 -7.24 -1.19
N ILE A 151 1.96 -6.93 -0.05
CA ILE A 151 1.89 -5.60 0.54
C ILE A 151 2.78 -5.61 1.79
N ALA A 152 3.62 -4.61 1.95
CA ALA A 152 4.45 -4.42 3.14
C ALA A 152 4.35 -2.99 3.65
N VAL A 153 4.10 -2.84 4.96
CA VAL A 153 4.17 -1.56 5.66
C VAL A 153 5.27 -1.66 6.71
N ARG A 154 6.10 -0.65 6.81
CA ARG A 154 7.16 -0.56 7.83
C ARG A 154 7.13 0.80 8.49
N SER A 155 7.30 0.82 9.80
CA SER A 155 7.44 2.04 10.58
C SER A 155 8.52 1.87 11.65
N PRO A 156 9.34 2.90 11.89
CA PRO A 156 10.36 2.85 12.93
C PRO A 156 9.80 2.99 14.35
N ASP A 157 8.73 3.75 14.54
CA ASP A 157 8.25 4.19 15.86
C ASP A 157 6.71 4.26 15.97
N PRO A 158 5.97 3.20 15.58
CA PRO A 158 4.52 3.22 15.71
C PRO A 158 4.10 3.09 17.17
N THR A 159 2.98 3.74 17.51
CA THR A 159 2.31 3.63 18.81
C THR A 159 1.01 2.87 18.68
N VAL A 160 0.81 1.85 19.51
CA VAL A 160 -0.41 1.04 19.57
C VAL A 160 -0.87 0.97 21.01
N ALA A 161 -2.12 1.34 21.27
CA ALA A 161 -2.70 1.32 22.63
C ALA A 161 -1.87 2.07 23.70
N GLY A 162 -1.14 3.13 23.28
CA GLY A 162 -0.28 3.91 24.16
C GLY A 162 1.17 3.40 24.28
N THR A 163 1.46 2.21 23.76
CA THR A 163 2.83 1.63 23.75
C THR A 163 3.52 1.95 22.43
N THR A 164 4.72 2.52 22.49
CA THR A 164 5.55 2.81 21.33
C THR A 164 6.49 1.63 21.06
N PHE A 165 6.54 1.18 19.82
CA PHE A 165 7.43 0.14 19.34
C PHE A 165 8.58 0.75 18.55
N GLU A 166 9.77 0.14 18.56
CA GLU A 166 10.90 0.64 17.78
C GLU A 166 10.78 0.30 16.30
N HIS A 167 10.29 -0.89 15.99
CA HIS A 167 10.12 -1.34 14.61
C HIS A 167 8.86 -2.16 14.47
N VAL A 168 8.00 -1.76 13.54
CA VAL A 168 6.87 -2.59 13.14
C VAL A 168 6.93 -2.85 11.64
N ALA A 169 6.72 -4.12 11.28
CA ALA A 169 6.55 -4.57 9.90
C ALA A 169 5.24 -5.34 9.78
N VAL A 170 4.38 -4.87 8.88
CA VAL A 170 3.14 -5.56 8.49
C VAL A 170 3.35 -6.09 7.08
N ASN A 171 3.12 -7.38 6.86
CA ASN A 171 3.23 -8.00 5.55
C ASN A 171 1.96 -8.80 5.25
N MET A 172 1.45 -8.66 4.02
CA MET A 172 0.31 -9.40 3.51
C MET A 172 0.62 -9.97 2.13
N ALA A 173 0.44 -11.27 1.95
CA ALA A 173 0.63 -11.90 0.65
C ALA A 173 -0.55 -11.59 -0.29
N LEU A 174 -0.25 -11.27 -1.56
CA LEU A 174 -1.22 -11.05 -2.63
C LEU A 174 -1.45 -12.36 -3.41
N ALA A 175 -1.78 -13.43 -2.71
CA ALA A 175 -2.07 -14.72 -3.33
C ALA A 175 -3.59 -14.90 -3.55
N PRO A 176 -4.02 -15.61 -4.61
CA PRO A 176 -5.41 -16.01 -4.76
C PRO A 176 -5.85 -16.92 -3.59
N GLY A 177 -6.95 -16.58 -2.93
CA GLY A 177 -7.51 -17.37 -1.83
C GLY A 177 -7.31 -16.70 -0.47
N THR A 178 -6.46 -17.24 0.37
CA THR A 178 -6.12 -16.67 1.70
C THR A 178 -5.05 -15.61 1.56
N ALA A 179 -5.22 -14.50 2.26
CA ALA A 179 -4.22 -13.43 2.36
C ALA A 179 -3.70 -13.36 3.80
N PRO A 180 -2.70 -14.19 4.17
CA PRO A 180 -2.15 -14.13 5.52
C PRO A 180 -1.52 -12.78 5.76
N LEU A 181 -1.97 -12.12 6.83
CA LEU A 181 -1.36 -10.90 7.34
C LEU A 181 -0.44 -11.27 8.49
N THR A 182 0.79 -10.81 8.44
CA THR A 182 1.76 -10.97 9.53
C THR A 182 2.18 -9.62 10.05
N ILE A 183 2.19 -9.48 11.38
CA ILE A 183 2.71 -8.31 12.08
C ILE A 183 3.92 -8.76 12.89
N GLN A 184 5.01 -8.04 12.75
CA GLN A 184 6.20 -8.17 13.57
C GLN A 184 6.49 -6.82 14.22
N ALA A 185 6.67 -6.82 15.54
CA ALA A 185 6.96 -5.62 16.30
C ALA A 185 8.06 -5.91 17.33
N VAL A 186 8.95 -4.95 17.50
CA VAL A 186 10.00 -4.98 18.54
C VAL A 186 9.77 -3.82 19.48
N SER A 187 9.82 -4.10 20.77
CA SER A 187 9.65 -3.10 21.80
C SER A 187 10.67 -3.31 22.92
N PRO A 188 11.56 -2.35 23.15
CA PRO A 188 12.47 -2.33 24.29
C PRO A 188 11.79 -1.69 25.51
N ASN A 189 10.50 -1.89 25.68
CA ASN A 189 9.72 -1.16 26.67
C ASN A 189 9.54 -1.93 27.98
N ASN A 190 8.98 -1.23 28.96
CA ASN A 190 8.51 -1.79 30.19
C ASN A 190 7.53 -2.96 29.92
N ALA A 191 7.75 -4.08 30.59
CA ALA A 191 6.93 -5.27 30.45
C ALA A 191 5.45 -5.01 30.78
N VAL A 192 5.13 -4.06 31.65
CA VAL A 192 3.76 -3.65 31.99
C VAL A 192 3.06 -3.04 30.78
N ASP A 193 3.73 -2.16 30.02
CA ASP A 193 3.13 -1.50 28.84
C ASP A 193 2.81 -2.53 27.74
N ILE A 194 3.66 -3.54 27.59
CA ILE A 194 3.41 -4.67 26.68
C ILE A 194 2.21 -5.48 27.15
N GLN A 195 2.13 -5.80 28.44
CA GLN A 195 0.99 -6.54 29.02
C GLN A 195 -0.32 -5.79 28.77
N ASP A 196 -0.35 -4.48 29.03
CA ASP A 196 -1.53 -3.63 28.84
C ASP A 196 -1.94 -3.56 27.36
N THR A 197 -0.97 -3.50 26.44
CA THR A 197 -1.22 -3.56 25.00
C THR A 197 -1.80 -4.92 24.60
N LEU A 198 -1.22 -6.03 25.06
CA LEU A 198 -1.72 -7.37 24.75
C LEU A 198 -3.13 -7.61 25.29
N ALA A 199 -3.46 -7.10 26.48
CA ALA A 199 -4.80 -7.21 27.06
C ALA A 199 -5.88 -6.50 26.23
N GLN A 200 -5.51 -5.50 25.43
CA GLN A 200 -6.42 -4.78 24.53
C GLN A 200 -6.62 -5.48 23.18
N LEU A 201 -5.88 -6.55 22.88
CA LEU A 201 -6.01 -7.27 21.61
C LEU A 201 -7.18 -8.27 21.68
N PRO A 202 -8.22 -8.14 20.85
CA PRO A 202 -9.40 -9.03 20.88
C PRO A 202 -9.03 -10.52 20.68
N ALA A 203 -7.98 -10.78 19.89
CA ALA A 203 -7.48 -12.15 19.68
C ALA A 203 -6.96 -12.81 20.97
N LEU A 204 -6.59 -12.03 21.98
CA LEU A 204 -6.08 -12.50 23.25
C LEU A 204 -7.10 -12.39 24.40
N ALA A 205 -8.36 -12.07 24.11
CA ALA A 205 -9.43 -11.96 25.11
C ALA A 205 -9.59 -13.23 25.96
N PHE A 206 -9.29 -14.41 25.40
CA PHE A 206 -9.27 -15.67 26.14
C PHE A 206 -8.17 -15.74 27.22
N ALA A 207 -7.09 -14.99 27.04
CA ALA A 207 -5.94 -14.93 27.95
C ALA A 207 -6.06 -13.77 28.97
N GLU A 208 -7.06 -12.90 28.84
CA GLU A 208 -7.26 -11.73 29.70
C GLU A 208 -7.20 -12.06 31.20
N PRO A 209 -7.84 -13.13 31.73
CA PRO A 209 -7.73 -13.47 33.15
C PRO A 209 -6.30 -13.79 33.58
N VAL A 210 -5.53 -14.44 32.71
CA VAL A 210 -4.13 -14.79 33.00
C VAL A 210 -3.25 -13.54 32.89
N LEU A 211 -3.47 -12.70 31.88
CA LEU A 211 -2.70 -11.45 31.69
C LEU A 211 -2.92 -10.49 32.87
N ASN A 212 -4.14 -10.40 33.39
CA ASN A 212 -4.47 -9.53 34.54
C ASN A 212 -3.90 -10.06 35.90
N ASP A 213 -3.74 -11.38 36.02
CA ASP A 213 -3.18 -11.99 37.23
C ASP A 213 -1.64 -12.00 37.20
N LEU A 214 -1.00 -11.79 36.05
CA LEU A 214 0.45 -11.73 35.93
C LEU A 214 0.96 -10.40 36.52
N GLN A 215 1.81 -10.49 37.53
CA GLN A 215 2.57 -9.36 38.05
C GLN A 215 3.93 -9.30 37.36
N ILE A 216 4.00 -8.54 36.29
CA ILE A 216 5.23 -8.31 35.52
C ILE A 216 5.79 -6.95 35.92
N ALA A 217 7.10 -6.87 36.12
CA ALA A 217 7.78 -5.62 36.42
C ALA A 217 9.19 -5.65 35.83
N GLY A 218 9.68 -4.48 35.41
CA GLY A 218 11.02 -4.28 34.87
C GLY A 218 11.06 -4.04 33.38
N ASP A 219 12.25 -3.81 32.86
CA ASP A 219 12.49 -3.62 31.44
C ASP A 219 12.55 -4.97 30.72
N ALA A 220 11.97 -5.03 29.53
CA ALA A 220 11.97 -6.24 28.71
C ALA A 220 12.13 -5.88 27.23
N ASP A 221 13.04 -6.57 26.57
CA ASP A 221 13.07 -6.59 25.11
C ASP A 221 12.03 -7.60 24.63
N THR A 222 11.00 -7.11 23.94
CA THR A 222 9.89 -7.95 23.50
C THR A 222 9.82 -7.97 21.98
N GLU A 223 9.81 -9.17 21.41
CA GLU A 223 9.46 -9.40 20.02
C GLU A 223 8.04 -9.98 19.95
N LEU A 224 7.14 -9.28 19.29
CA LEU A 224 5.77 -9.72 19.04
C LEU A 224 5.64 -10.17 17.60
N ARG A 225 5.10 -11.36 17.37
CA ARG A 225 4.74 -11.85 16.04
C ARG A 225 3.32 -12.37 16.04
N ILE A 226 2.49 -11.74 15.22
CA ILE A 226 1.07 -12.10 15.04
C ILE A 226 0.86 -12.48 13.59
N ALA A 227 0.12 -13.55 13.35
CA ALA A 227 -0.31 -13.96 12.02
C ALA A 227 -1.80 -14.33 12.06
N PHE A 228 -2.55 -13.85 11.07
CA PHE A 228 -3.96 -14.19 10.90
C PHE A 228 -4.36 -14.15 9.43
N ASP A 229 -5.40 -14.91 9.08
CA ASP A 229 -5.98 -14.92 7.74
C ASP A 229 -7.09 -13.88 7.63
N LEU A 230 -7.06 -13.08 6.55
CA LEU A 230 -8.08 -12.08 6.22
C LEU A 230 -9.22 -12.68 5.41
#